data_34c76907067136d624d9e7e2c167e353
#
_entry.id   34c76907067136d624d9e7e2c167e353
#
_cell.length_a   1.000
_cell.length_b   1.000
_cell.length_c   1.000
_cell.angle_alpha   90.00
_cell.angle_beta   90.00
_cell.angle_gamma   90.00
#
_symmetry.space_group_name_H-M   'P 1'
#
loop_
_entity.id
_entity.type
_entity.pdbx_description
1 polymer ?
#
loop_
_entity_poly.entity_id
_entity_poly.type
_entity_poly.pdbx_seq_one_letter_code
_entity_poly.pdbx_strand_id
1 'polypeptide(L)'
;MEYTTKAYQSMEIPLELSFIPIHPGEILSYGGYRFEIVLLKGHTFGQCGLYEPQKKLMFVGDQLMTTIVPIVGTQETDLGMLKCYMNSLGELKHKYKDCYFLPCHYGEIKNVEKEVNRIIFGYMEKCEIMKHVLEEAGTALTTRDIGVRTYGRSQGPPDYAHFASCTQIWAKTFSCMEYMMGEGFIERSERDGIIYWKAL
;
A
#
# COMPACT_ATOMS: atom_id res chain seq x y z
N MET A 1 -7.98 -10.37 17.57
CA MET A 1 -8.91 -11.12 16.69
C MET A 1 -10.38 -10.82 16.96
N GLU A 2 -10.86 -10.71 18.18
CA GLU A 2 -12.29 -10.50 18.48
C GLU A 2 -12.87 -9.16 17.96
N TYR A 3 -12.08 -8.10 17.92
CA TYR A 3 -12.48 -6.77 17.44
C TYR A 3 -12.68 -6.70 15.91
N THR A 4 -11.83 -7.38 15.15
CA THR A 4 -11.94 -7.48 13.68
C THR A 4 -13.21 -8.22 13.28
N THR A 5 -13.52 -9.32 13.96
CA THR A 5 -14.73 -10.12 13.66
C THR A 5 -16.01 -9.32 13.90
N LYS A 6 -16.09 -8.53 14.98
CA LYS A 6 -17.26 -7.68 15.26
C LYS A 6 -17.43 -6.53 14.26
N ALA A 7 -16.35 -5.90 13.83
CA ALA A 7 -16.40 -4.83 12.81
C ALA A 7 -16.86 -5.37 11.45
N TYR A 8 -16.40 -6.55 11.05
CA TYR A 8 -16.87 -7.19 9.80
C TYR A 8 -18.30 -7.75 9.90
N GLN A 9 -18.71 -8.25 11.06
CA GLN A 9 -20.09 -8.74 11.27
C GLN A 9 -21.14 -7.62 11.28
N SER A 10 -20.76 -6.37 11.52
CA SER A 10 -21.67 -5.22 11.43
C SER A 10 -21.85 -4.67 10.00
N MET A 11 -21.04 -5.13 9.04
CA MET A 11 -21.24 -4.82 7.63
C MET A 11 -22.16 -5.86 7.01
N GLU A 12 -23.46 -5.57 6.97
CA GLU A 12 -24.40 -6.33 6.14
C GLU A 12 -24.05 -6.06 4.67
N ILE A 13 -23.24 -6.93 4.09
CA ILE A 13 -23.02 -6.94 2.64
C ILE A 13 -24.25 -7.59 2.03
N PRO A 14 -25.01 -6.90 1.15
CA PRO A 14 -26.16 -7.51 0.48
C PRO A 14 -25.69 -8.77 -0.26
N LEU A 15 -26.27 -9.92 0.07
CA LEU A 15 -25.92 -11.22 -0.52
C LEU A 15 -26.29 -11.35 -2.01
N GLU A 16 -26.96 -10.35 -2.58
CA GLU A 16 -27.43 -10.35 -3.98
C GLU A 16 -26.58 -9.50 -4.94
N LEU A 17 -25.35 -9.11 -4.55
CA LEU A 17 -24.46 -8.41 -5.45
C LEU A 17 -23.88 -9.38 -6.49
N SER A 18 -24.20 -9.15 -7.75
CA SER A 18 -23.47 -9.78 -8.86
C SER A 18 -22.22 -8.97 -9.18
N PHE A 19 -21.06 -9.63 -9.16
CA PHE A 19 -19.79 -9.01 -9.54
C PHE A 19 -19.43 -9.43 -10.97
N ILE A 20 -19.04 -8.45 -11.78
CA ILE A 20 -18.44 -8.71 -13.09
C ILE A 20 -16.92 -8.56 -12.90
N PRO A 21 -16.15 -9.64 -13.02
CA PRO A 21 -14.70 -9.55 -12.93
C PRO A 21 -14.17 -8.71 -14.10
N ILE A 22 -13.17 -7.88 -13.84
CA ILE A 22 -12.45 -7.11 -14.86
C ILE A 22 -10.98 -7.54 -14.87
N HIS A 23 -10.38 -7.53 -16.05
CA HIS A 23 -8.98 -7.94 -16.21
C HIS A 23 -8.14 -6.84 -16.86
N PRO A 24 -6.84 -6.74 -16.54
CA PRO A 24 -5.93 -5.79 -17.19
C PRO A 24 -5.94 -5.95 -18.70
N GLY A 25 -6.00 -4.82 -19.41
CA GLY A 25 -6.07 -4.76 -20.87
C GLY A 25 -7.49 -4.84 -21.44
N GLU A 26 -8.49 -5.17 -20.65
CA GLU A 26 -9.90 -5.08 -21.09
C GLU A 26 -10.32 -3.62 -21.28
N ILE A 27 -11.31 -3.41 -22.16
CA ILE A 27 -11.89 -2.10 -22.43
C ILE A 27 -13.26 -1.99 -21.79
N LEU A 28 -13.39 -1.08 -20.84
CA LEU A 28 -14.66 -0.68 -20.26
C LEU A 28 -15.21 0.54 -21.01
N SER A 29 -16.40 0.40 -21.63
CA SER A 29 -17.07 1.51 -22.32
C SER A 29 -18.17 2.10 -21.44
N TYR A 30 -18.09 3.40 -21.16
CA TYR A 30 -19.10 4.08 -20.34
C TYR A 30 -19.19 5.58 -20.72
N GLY A 31 -20.39 6.11 -20.85
CA GLY A 31 -20.62 7.54 -21.10
C GLY A 31 -19.94 8.09 -22.35
N GLY A 32 -19.73 7.27 -23.38
CA GLY A 32 -19.03 7.67 -24.60
C GLY A 32 -17.49 7.60 -24.50
N TYR A 33 -16.96 7.21 -23.36
CA TYR A 33 -15.52 6.97 -23.14
C TYR A 33 -15.18 5.49 -23.28
N ARG A 34 -13.90 5.23 -23.57
CA ARG A 34 -13.34 3.87 -23.64
C ARG A 34 -12.12 3.84 -22.73
N PHE A 35 -12.26 3.12 -21.62
CA PHE A 35 -11.21 2.99 -20.61
C PHE A 35 -10.51 1.63 -20.74
N GLU A 36 -9.20 1.64 -20.89
CA GLU A 36 -8.37 0.46 -20.71
C GLU A 36 -8.15 0.20 -19.22
N ILE A 37 -8.36 -1.03 -18.76
CA ILE A 37 -8.09 -1.46 -17.41
C ILE A 37 -6.59 -1.64 -17.24
N VAL A 38 -5.97 -0.88 -16.33
CA VAL A 38 -4.54 -0.96 -16.01
C VAL A 38 -4.36 -1.50 -14.61
N LEU A 39 -3.60 -2.59 -14.45
CA LEU A 39 -3.27 -3.11 -13.12
C LEU A 39 -2.28 -2.16 -12.42
N LEU A 40 -2.66 -1.67 -11.25
CA LEU A 40 -1.85 -0.78 -10.40
C LEU A 40 -1.59 -1.45 -9.05
N LYS A 41 -0.99 -2.64 -9.07
CA LYS A 41 -0.74 -3.44 -7.88
C LYS A 41 0.13 -2.70 -6.87
N GLY A 42 -0.31 -2.66 -5.61
CA GLY A 42 0.49 -2.05 -4.53
C GLY A 42 -0.35 -1.53 -3.37
N HIS A 43 -1.15 -0.48 -3.53
CA HIS A 43 -2.06 -0.03 -2.47
C HIS A 43 -2.98 -1.18 -2.02
N THR A 44 -3.54 -1.92 -2.98
CA THR A 44 -4.12 -3.25 -2.77
C THR A 44 -3.63 -4.20 -3.86
N PHE A 45 -3.79 -5.51 -3.65
CA PHE A 45 -3.36 -6.52 -4.61
C PHE A 45 -4.08 -6.41 -5.96
N GLY A 46 -5.38 -6.10 -5.95
CA GLY A 46 -6.23 -5.99 -7.13
C GLY A 46 -6.48 -4.55 -7.58
N GLN A 47 -5.73 -3.57 -7.09
CA GLN A 47 -5.90 -2.17 -7.50
C GLN A 47 -5.76 -2.03 -9.01
N CYS A 48 -6.78 -1.45 -9.65
CA CYS A 48 -6.79 -1.11 -11.06
C CYS A 48 -6.95 0.39 -11.26
N GLY A 49 -6.36 0.90 -12.33
CA GLY A 49 -6.64 2.23 -12.88
C GLY A 49 -7.46 2.12 -14.15
N LEU A 50 -8.04 3.26 -14.58
CA LEU A 50 -8.77 3.39 -15.82
C LEU A 50 -8.04 4.39 -16.71
N TYR A 51 -7.52 3.95 -17.84
CA TYR A 51 -6.82 4.78 -18.80
C TYR A 51 -7.70 5.09 -20.00
N GLU A 52 -7.94 6.36 -20.28
CA GLU A 52 -8.63 6.84 -21.49
C GLU A 52 -7.60 7.49 -22.43
N PRO A 53 -7.24 6.83 -23.54
CA PRO A 53 -6.11 7.24 -24.38
C PRO A 53 -6.35 8.49 -25.22
N GLN A 54 -7.60 8.76 -25.67
CA GLN A 54 -7.88 9.88 -26.55
C GLN A 54 -7.76 11.23 -25.84
N LYS A 55 -8.18 11.29 -24.57
CA LYS A 55 -8.12 12.50 -23.74
C LYS A 55 -6.97 12.45 -22.73
N LYS A 56 -6.19 11.37 -22.75
CA LYS A 56 -5.07 11.14 -21.83
C LYS A 56 -5.49 11.28 -20.37
N LEU A 57 -6.63 10.65 -19.99
CA LEU A 57 -7.10 10.61 -18.61
C LEU A 57 -6.63 9.33 -17.95
N MET A 58 -6.18 9.43 -16.69
CA MET A 58 -5.74 8.28 -15.91
C MET A 58 -6.34 8.34 -14.51
N PHE A 59 -7.36 7.51 -14.25
CA PHE A 59 -7.92 7.32 -12.92
C PHE A 59 -7.05 6.32 -12.17
N VAL A 60 -6.45 6.74 -11.08
CA VAL A 60 -5.44 5.94 -10.36
C VAL A 60 -5.92 5.42 -9.01
N GLY A 61 -7.14 5.73 -8.61
CA GLY A 61 -7.63 5.34 -7.28
C GLY A 61 -6.71 5.86 -6.18
N ASP A 62 -6.42 5.01 -5.21
CA ASP A 62 -5.51 5.31 -4.11
C ASP A 62 -4.04 4.93 -4.38
N GLN A 63 -3.72 4.59 -5.63
CA GLN A 63 -2.35 4.27 -6.02
C GLN A 63 -1.42 5.48 -5.95
N LEU A 64 -1.92 6.68 -6.25
CA LEU A 64 -1.15 7.91 -6.27
C LEU A 64 -1.99 9.06 -5.70
N MET A 65 -1.45 9.76 -4.71
CA MET A 65 -2.10 10.88 -4.01
C MET A 65 -1.10 11.99 -3.73
N THR A 66 -1.58 13.24 -3.60
CA THR A 66 -0.72 14.42 -3.43
C THR A 66 -0.31 14.70 -1.98
N THR A 67 -1.17 14.44 -1.01
CA THR A 67 -1.01 14.90 0.37
C THR A 67 -0.37 13.87 1.29
N ILE A 68 -0.70 12.62 1.11
CA ILE A 68 -0.22 11.52 1.96
C ILE A 68 0.61 10.51 1.15
N VAL A 69 1.38 9.69 1.84
CA VAL A 69 1.97 8.47 1.27
C VAL A 69 0.94 7.35 1.45
N PRO A 70 0.36 6.84 0.35
CA PRO A 70 -0.61 5.75 0.40
C PRO A 70 -0.05 4.54 1.15
N ILE A 71 -0.93 3.82 1.83
CA ILE A 71 -0.54 2.59 2.52
C ILE A 71 -0.44 1.48 1.49
N VAL A 72 0.60 0.68 1.57
CA VAL A 72 0.68 -0.57 0.83
C VAL A 72 -0.07 -1.64 1.63
N GLY A 73 -1.11 -2.19 1.04
CA GLY A 73 -1.92 -3.24 1.68
C GLY A 73 -1.14 -4.56 1.74
N THR A 74 -1.17 -5.19 2.90
CA THR A 74 -0.64 -6.53 3.11
C THR A 74 -1.81 -7.40 3.55
N GLN A 75 -2.33 -8.21 2.64
CA GLN A 75 -3.41 -9.16 2.93
C GLN A 75 -2.84 -10.55 3.24
N GLU A 76 -1.69 -10.84 2.67
CA GLU A 76 -0.95 -12.09 2.83
C GLU A 76 0.55 -11.80 2.93
N THR A 77 1.30 -12.72 3.51
CA THR A 77 2.76 -12.64 3.58
C THR A 77 3.41 -13.04 2.25
N ASP A 78 4.64 -12.60 2.05
CA ASP A 78 5.49 -13.00 0.91
C ASP A 78 5.00 -12.54 -0.48
N LEU A 79 4.14 -11.53 -0.53
CA LEU A 79 3.66 -10.96 -1.79
C LEU A 79 4.57 -9.87 -2.39
N GLY A 80 5.51 -9.36 -1.61
CA GLY A 80 6.41 -8.27 -2.03
C GLY A 80 5.66 -7.03 -2.48
N MET A 81 4.58 -6.68 -1.79
CA MET A 81 3.63 -5.65 -2.21
C MET A 81 4.27 -4.27 -2.36
N LEU A 82 5.24 -3.90 -1.52
CA LEU A 82 5.92 -2.62 -1.65
C LEU A 82 6.77 -2.55 -2.93
N LYS A 83 7.42 -3.64 -3.32
CA LYS A 83 8.14 -3.73 -4.60
C LYS A 83 7.19 -3.61 -5.79
N CYS A 84 6.05 -4.28 -5.73
CA CYS A 84 5.00 -4.15 -6.75
C CYS A 84 4.48 -2.71 -6.84
N TYR A 85 4.28 -2.06 -5.69
CA TYR A 85 3.84 -0.68 -5.61
C TYR A 85 4.84 0.28 -6.28
N MET A 86 6.13 0.17 -5.96
CA MET A 86 7.17 0.98 -6.57
C MET A 86 7.27 0.77 -8.08
N ASN A 87 7.13 -0.48 -8.55
CA ASN A 87 7.13 -0.79 -9.97
C ASN A 87 5.95 -0.14 -10.69
N SER A 88 4.73 -0.24 -10.15
CA SER A 88 3.55 0.38 -10.76
C SER A 88 3.59 1.92 -10.71
N LEU A 89 4.16 2.52 -9.65
CA LEU A 89 4.43 3.96 -9.62
C LEU A 89 5.45 4.37 -10.70
N GLY A 90 6.50 3.57 -10.90
CA GLY A 90 7.46 3.76 -11.98
C GLY A 90 6.80 3.70 -13.35
N GLU A 91 5.89 2.76 -13.57
CA GLU A 91 5.13 2.64 -14.81
C GLU A 91 4.24 3.87 -15.05
N LEU A 92 3.53 4.35 -14.03
CA LEU A 92 2.73 5.59 -14.11
C LEU A 92 3.60 6.78 -14.52
N LYS A 93 4.77 6.93 -13.91
CA LYS A 93 5.72 8.01 -14.19
C LYS A 93 6.30 7.95 -15.61
N HIS A 94 6.54 6.76 -16.17
CA HIS A 94 7.19 6.62 -17.46
C HIS A 94 6.21 6.46 -18.63
N LYS A 95 5.24 5.55 -18.50
CA LYS A 95 4.32 5.23 -19.59
C LYS A 95 3.17 6.25 -19.73
N TYR A 96 2.71 6.80 -18.60
CA TYR A 96 1.53 7.66 -18.54
C TYR A 96 1.85 9.11 -18.17
N LYS A 97 3.10 9.54 -18.27
CA LYS A 97 3.58 10.86 -17.82
C LYS A 97 2.80 12.06 -18.38
N ASP A 98 2.26 11.92 -19.60
CA ASP A 98 1.53 12.98 -20.31
C ASP A 98 0.01 12.94 -20.04
N CYS A 99 -0.44 12.11 -19.08
CA CYS A 99 -1.83 11.99 -18.71
C CYS A 99 -2.24 12.99 -17.64
N TYR A 100 -3.52 13.33 -17.64
CA TYR A 100 -4.16 14.00 -16.54
C TYR A 100 -4.59 12.98 -15.50
N PHE A 101 -4.00 13.03 -14.32
CA PHE A 101 -4.19 12.04 -13.27
C PHE A 101 -5.32 12.42 -12.32
N LEU A 102 -6.24 11.50 -12.11
CA LEU A 102 -7.43 11.63 -11.27
C LEU A 102 -7.37 10.60 -10.13
N PRO A 103 -6.90 11.00 -8.94
CA PRO A 103 -6.91 10.14 -7.76
C PRO A 103 -8.30 10.14 -7.10
N CYS A 104 -8.55 9.17 -6.19
CA CYS A 104 -9.78 9.16 -5.39
C CYS A 104 -9.81 10.26 -4.32
N HIS A 105 -8.65 10.73 -3.86
CA HIS A 105 -8.51 11.68 -2.77
C HIS A 105 -7.53 12.81 -3.07
N TYR A 106 -7.69 13.95 -2.39
CA TYR A 106 -6.75 15.09 -2.33
C TYR A 106 -6.54 15.88 -3.63
N GLY A 107 -7.47 15.79 -4.58
CA GLY A 107 -7.46 16.58 -5.80
C GLY A 107 -6.49 16.11 -6.88
N GLU A 108 -6.40 16.88 -7.96
CA GLU A 108 -5.63 16.52 -9.16
C GLU A 108 -4.11 16.43 -8.92
N ILE A 109 -3.46 15.58 -9.69
CA ILE A 109 -2.01 15.42 -9.68
C ILE A 109 -1.43 16.21 -10.85
N LYS A 110 -0.84 17.37 -10.55
CA LYS A 110 -0.27 18.29 -11.56
C LYS A 110 1.10 17.84 -12.07
N ASN A 111 1.84 17.07 -11.29
CA ASN A 111 3.15 16.58 -11.65
C ASN A 111 3.35 15.16 -11.11
N VAL A 112 3.11 14.18 -11.97
CA VAL A 112 3.19 12.76 -11.64
C VAL A 112 4.59 12.36 -11.16
N GLU A 113 5.63 12.87 -11.81
CA GLU A 113 7.01 12.54 -11.44
C GLU A 113 7.35 13.00 -10.02
N LYS A 114 6.98 14.24 -9.68
CA LYS A 114 7.17 14.79 -8.33
C LYS A 114 6.47 13.93 -7.28
N GLU A 115 5.21 13.58 -7.51
CA GLU A 115 4.43 12.83 -6.52
C GLU A 115 4.90 11.39 -6.40
N VAL A 116 5.24 10.73 -7.50
CA VAL A 116 5.85 9.40 -7.49
C VAL A 116 7.17 9.41 -6.71
N ASN A 117 8.05 10.34 -7.01
CA ASN A 117 9.34 10.45 -6.31
C ASN A 117 9.14 10.72 -4.81
N ARG A 118 8.19 11.59 -4.43
CA ARG A 118 7.85 11.89 -3.02
C ARG A 118 7.39 10.62 -2.28
N ILE A 119 6.55 9.81 -2.91
CA ILE A 119 6.02 8.58 -2.31
C ILE A 119 7.13 7.55 -2.15
N ILE A 120 7.92 7.30 -3.20
CA ILE A 120 9.04 6.35 -3.16
C ILE A 120 10.05 6.77 -2.09
N PHE A 121 10.44 8.06 -2.07
CA PHE A 121 11.34 8.59 -1.06
C PHE A 121 10.80 8.40 0.36
N GLY A 122 9.51 8.68 0.58
CA GLY A 122 8.87 8.49 1.88
C GLY A 122 8.88 7.03 2.38
N TYR A 123 8.80 6.05 1.47
CA TYR A 123 8.96 4.63 1.82
C TYR A 123 10.42 4.28 2.10
N MET A 124 11.37 4.75 1.29
CA MET A 124 12.80 4.50 1.50
C MET A 124 13.28 5.08 2.82
N GLU A 125 12.88 6.31 3.14
CA GLU A 125 13.17 6.93 4.45
C GLU A 125 12.65 6.08 5.61
N LYS A 126 11.45 5.53 5.51
CA LYS A 126 10.88 4.66 6.55
C LYS A 126 11.62 3.33 6.65
N CYS A 127 12.01 2.72 5.53
CA CYS A 127 12.83 1.52 5.53
C CYS A 127 14.17 1.77 6.24
N GLU A 128 14.84 2.91 5.97
CA GLU A 128 16.11 3.25 6.62
C GLU A 128 15.94 3.44 8.14
N ILE A 129 14.90 4.15 8.59
CA ILE A 129 14.60 4.31 10.02
C ILE A 129 14.36 2.95 10.66
N MET A 130 13.59 2.07 10.03
CA MET A 130 13.26 0.74 10.58
C MET A 130 14.49 -0.17 10.61
N LYS A 131 15.36 -0.09 9.61
CA LYS A 131 16.64 -0.78 9.59
C LYS A 131 17.51 -0.36 10.78
N HIS A 132 17.63 0.94 11.03
CA HIS A 132 18.37 1.48 12.18
C HIS A 132 17.77 1.02 13.52
N VAL A 133 16.45 0.96 13.64
CA VAL A 133 15.76 0.39 14.82
C VAL A 133 16.16 -1.06 15.07
N LEU A 134 16.33 -1.87 14.02
CA LEU A 134 16.77 -3.26 14.13
C LEU A 134 18.25 -3.37 14.48
N GLU A 135 19.10 -2.54 13.89
CA GLU A 135 20.53 -2.47 14.18
C GLU A 135 20.79 -2.07 15.64
N GLU A 136 20.13 -1.00 16.13
CA GLU A 136 20.24 -0.55 17.53
C GLU A 136 19.71 -1.59 18.53
N ALA A 137 18.69 -2.36 18.16
CA ALA A 137 18.16 -3.40 19.03
C ALA A 137 19.15 -4.56 19.24
N GLY A 138 19.98 -4.86 18.25
CA GLY A 138 20.93 -5.98 18.24
C GLY A 138 20.27 -7.36 18.38
N THR A 139 18.94 -7.44 18.34
CA THR A 139 18.13 -8.65 18.49
C THR A 139 16.91 -8.62 17.55
N ALA A 140 16.31 -9.79 17.32
CA ALA A 140 15.12 -9.89 16.51
C ALA A 140 13.91 -9.20 17.19
N LEU A 141 13.17 -8.39 16.44
CA LEU A 141 11.98 -7.66 16.87
C LEU A 141 10.75 -8.11 16.07
N THR A 142 9.57 -8.02 16.68
CA THR A 142 8.30 -8.23 15.97
C THR A 142 7.97 -7.02 15.09
N THR A 143 7.12 -7.21 14.07
CA THR A 143 6.59 -6.11 13.26
C THR A 143 5.96 -5.02 14.10
N ARG A 144 5.24 -5.41 15.18
CA ARG A 144 4.64 -4.48 16.13
C ARG A 144 5.70 -3.62 16.84
N ASP A 145 6.76 -4.24 17.37
CA ASP A 145 7.80 -3.52 18.11
C ASP A 145 8.54 -2.53 17.23
N ILE A 146 8.83 -2.91 15.98
CA ILE A 146 9.43 -2.03 14.99
C ILE A 146 8.49 -0.86 14.67
N GLY A 147 7.22 -1.13 14.42
CA GLY A 147 6.23 -0.09 14.10
C GLY A 147 6.07 0.91 15.25
N VAL A 148 6.01 0.43 16.50
CA VAL A 148 5.93 1.30 17.71
C VAL A 148 7.17 2.19 17.83
N ARG A 149 8.36 1.63 17.66
CA ARG A 149 9.62 2.40 17.75
C ARG A 149 9.76 3.41 16.63
N THR A 150 9.32 3.06 15.41
CA THR A 150 9.41 3.94 14.22
C THR A 150 8.43 5.10 14.28
N TYR A 151 7.19 4.86 14.73
CA TYR A 151 6.10 5.84 14.67
C TYR A 151 5.75 6.47 16.01
N GLY A 152 6.36 6.01 17.12
CA GLY A 152 6.15 6.56 18.45
C GLY A 152 4.73 6.41 19.02
N ARG A 153 3.93 5.46 18.48
CA ARG A 153 2.54 5.26 18.88
C ARG A 153 2.34 3.90 19.51
N SER A 154 2.11 3.88 20.81
CA SER A 154 1.67 2.67 21.53
C SER A 154 0.55 2.92 22.54
N GLN A 155 0.15 4.17 22.78
CA GLN A 155 -0.73 4.52 23.89
C GLN A 155 -1.88 5.40 23.42
N GLY A 156 -3.04 4.79 23.28
CA GLY A 156 -4.33 5.44 23.10
C GLY A 156 -5.42 4.54 23.65
N PRO A 157 -6.63 5.08 23.95
CA PRO A 157 -7.76 4.23 24.33
C PRO A 157 -8.04 3.22 23.21
N PRO A 158 -8.50 2.01 23.54
CA PRO A 158 -8.79 0.96 22.57
C PRO A 158 -10.11 1.22 21.85
N ASP A 159 -10.19 2.35 21.14
CA ASP A 159 -11.30 2.68 20.27
C ASP A 159 -11.03 2.29 18.81
N TYR A 160 -12.05 2.41 17.94
CA TYR A 160 -11.96 2.07 16.53
C TYR A 160 -10.89 2.90 15.79
N ALA A 161 -10.76 4.19 16.11
CA ALA A 161 -9.79 5.07 15.46
C ALA A 161 -8.35 4.66 15.82
N HIS A 162 -8.12 4.27 17.07
CA HIS A 162 -6.83 3.72 17.52
C HIS A 162 -6.51 2.41 16.82
N PHE A 163 -7.48 1.49 16.73
CA PHE A 163 -7.33 0.21 16.03
C PHE A 163 -7.01 0.42 14.56
N ALA A 164 -7.77 1.27 13.85
CA ALA A 164 -7.53 1.59 12.44
C ALA A 164 -6.12 2.20 12.23
N SER A 165 -5.71 3.12 13.10
CA SER A 165 -4.37 3.71 13.05
C SER A 165 -3.27 2.67 13.28
N CYS A 166 -3.45 1.74 14.22
CA CYS A 166 -2.48 0.68 14.49
C CYS A 166 -2.37 -0.31 13.34
N THR A 167 -3.48 -0.74 12.75
CA THR A 167 -3.47 -1.67 11.61
C THR A 167 -2.79 -1.07 10.39
N GLN A 168 -2.97 0.22 10.14
CA GLN A 168 -2.26 0.94 9.07
C GLN A 168 -0.75 0.99 9.30
N ILE A 169 -0.32 1.26 10.54
CA ILE A 169 1.10 1.26 10.92
C ILE A 169 1.70 -0.13 10.73
N TRP A 170 1.01 -1.18 11.18
CA TRP A 170 1.51 -2.56 11.06
C TRP A 170 1.61 -3.02 9.61
N ALA A 171 0.59 -2.74 8.77
CA ALA A 171 0.63 -3.05 7.35
C ALA A 171 1.81 -2.35 6.65
N LYS A 172 2.00 -1.07 6.93
CA LYS A 172 3.11 -0.28 6.38
C LYS A 172 4.47 -0.78 6.86
N THR A 173 4.60 -1.12 8.15
CA THR A 173 5.83 -1.69 8.71
C THR A 173 6.13 -3.04 8.07
N PHE A 174 5.12 -3.92 7.98
CA PHE A 174 5.29 -5.25 7.42
C PHE A 174 5.73 -5.20 5.96
N SER A 175 5.12 -4.36 5.14
CA SER A 175 5.51 -4.22 3.72
C SER A 175 6.93 -3.68 3.54
N CYS A 176 7.38 -2.79 4.45
CA CYS A 176 8.79 -2.35 4.47
C CYS A 176 9.75 -3.49 4.87
N MET A 177 9.36 -4.33 5.84
CA MET A 177 10.16 -5.49 6.25
C MET A 177 10.29 -6.51 5.10
N GLU A 178 9.17 -6.87 4.44
CA GLU A 178 9.24 -7.78 3.28
C GLU A 178 10.12 -7.23 2.15
N TYR A 179 10.02 -5.92 1.89
CA TYR A 179 10.87 -5.26 0.90
C TYR A 179 12.35 -5.36 1.27
N MET A 180 12.71 -4.98 2.50
CA MET A 180 14.11 -5.02 2.96
C MET A 180 14.67 -6.44 3.03
N MET A 181 13.85 -7.42 3.38
CA MET A 181 14.22 -8.85 3.32
C MET A 181 14.50 -9.26 1.87
N GLY A 182 13.65 -8.88 0.93
CA GLY A 182 13.84 -9.16 -0.51
C GLY A 182 15.08 -8.50 -1.11
N GLU A 183 15.53 -7.38 -0.54
CA GLU A 183 16.78 -6.70 -0.92
C GLU A 183 18.01 -7.18 -0.13
N GLY A 184 17.85 -8.11 0.81
CA GLY A 184 18.95 -8.72 1.56
C GLY A 184 19.51 -7.89 2.71
N PHE A 185 18.76 -6.94 3.24
CA PHE A 185 19.18 -6.11 4.38
C PHE A 185 18.84 -6.71 5.75
N ILE A 186 17.80 -7.54 5.81
CA ILE A 186 17.31 -8.14 7.04
C ILE A 186 16.93 -9.60 6.81
N GLU A 187 16.86 -10.37 7.89
CA GLU A 187 16.38 -11.75 7.90
C GLU A 187 15.05 -11.87 8.65
N ARG A 188 14.26 -12.88 8.28
CA ARG A 188 12.98 -13.24 8.90
C ARG A 188 13.12 -14.57 9.62
N SER A 189 12.54 -14.67 10.80
CA SER A 189 12.32 -15.92 11.53
C SER A 189 10.89 -15.99 12.05
N GLU A 190 10.42 -17.19 12.37
CA GLU A 190 9.09 -17.39 12.95
C GLU A 190 9.19 -18.26 14.19
N ARG A 191 8.46 -17.88 15.25
CA ARG A 191 8.35 -18.63 16.52
C ARG A 191 6.91 -18.52 17.01
N ASP A 192 6.28 -19.65 17.25
CA ASP A 192 4.90 -19.73 17.77
C ASP A 192 3.89 -18.92 16.92
N GLY A 193 4.04 -18.94 15.60
CA GLY A 193 3.19 -18.19 14.66
C GLY A 193 3.43 -16.68 14.65
N ILE A 194 4.51 -16.20 15.29
CA ILE A 194 4.89 -14.78 15.31
C ILE A 194 6.14 -14.57 14.47
N ILE A 195 6.07 -13.60 13.57
CA ILE A 195 7.17 -13.21 12.70
C ILE A 195 8.10 -12.23 13.43
N TYR A 196 9.40 -12.51 13.35
CA TYR A 196 10.49 -11.69 13.86
C TYR A 196 11.43 -11.30 12.72
N TRP A 197 11.99 -10.10 12.84
CA TRP A 197 12.90 -9.49 11.87
C TRP A 197 14.20 -9.10 12.57
N LYS A 198 15.33 -9.26 11.89
CA LYS A 198 16.65 -8.90 12.41
C LYS A 198 17.52 -8.32 11.30
N ALA A 199 18.32 -7.29 11.59
CA ALA A 199 19.33 -6.78 10.67
C ALA A 199 20.43 -7.84 10.43
N LEU A 200 20.94 -7.89 9.19
CA LEU A 200 22.05 -8.74 8.79
C LEU A 200 23.39 -8.09 9.08
#